data_d12c124b7dae35f2643f0f870bdd52d5
#
_entry.id   d12c124b7dae35f2643f0f870bdd52d5
#
_cell.length_a   1.000
_cell.length_b   1.000
_cell.length_c   1.000
_cell.angle_alpha   90.00
_cell.angle_beta   90.00
_cell.angle_gamma   90.00
#
_symmetry.space_group_name_H-M   'P 1'
#
loop_
_entity.id
_entity.type
_entity.pdbx_description
1 polymer ?
#
loop_
_entity_poly.entity_id
_entity_poly.type
_entity_poly.pdbx_seq_one_letter_code
_entity_poly.pdbx_strand_id
1 'polypeptide(L)'
;VPGPSRAPRAARPRGTLTYDKPPLSLDALVGRLSERGLEIPDSERARRYLRHIGYYRLSPYTIPFQQGGPDHVFRDGTSFDDVLDLYVFDRGLRLLVMDALERVEVAMRAALTDHMSTTYGDPHWYVSATHFRRPNTHDGLLRIVRNTCNERLAGSSDAGQDLLVHRSALEHYLTAYGSPELPPSWLMVETLTIGQLTTTYRNLSRRSDRTAVAGAIGLSAPVLESWFQTYVRVRNVCAHHGRLWNLGLGVYPAIPSTTTISWLQGTDALPDRSRRRIYPVLVSLQSILDSVSSRSSWASRLHALLNDRPPMNLSGMGVPEGWADDGFWSRHLT
;
A
#
# COMPACT_ATOMS: atom_id res chain seq x y z
N VAL A 1 -31.11 0.05 8.24
CA VAL A 1 -30.92 1.46 8.60
C VAL A 1 -29.69 1.92 7.83
N PRO A 2 -29.75 2.95 6.95
CA PRO A 2 -28.58 3.46 6.29
C PRO A 2 -27.68 4.14 7.35
N GLY A 3 -26.41 3.71 7.43
CA GLY A 3 -25.42 4.33 8.30
C GLY A 3 -25.23 5.80 7.96
N PRO A 4 -24.84 6.65 8.93
CA PRO A 4 -24.74 8.08 8.72
C PRO A 4 -23.75 8.39 7.60
N SER A 5 -24.24 9.12 6.58
CA SER A 5 -23.41 9.71 5.54
C SER A 5 -22.37 10.60 6.22
N ARG A 6 -21.08 10.22 6.16
CA ARG A 6 -20.02 11.08 6.64
C ARG A 6 -19.99 12.33 5.77
N ALA A 7 -20.36 13.47 6.35
CA ALA A 7 -20.17 14.76 5.73
C ALA A 7 -18.71 14.91 5.24
N PRO A 8 -18.47 15.55 4.09
CA PRO A 8 -17.12 15.81 3.63
C PRO A 8 -16.37 16.57 4.73
N ARG A 9 -15.22 16.06 5.13
CA ARG A 9 -14.37 16.73 6.11
C ARG A 9 -14.02 18.11 5.55
N ALA A 10 -14.39 19.17 6.24
CA ALA A 10 -13.99 20.52 5.89
C ALA A 10 -12.47 20.57 5.70
N ALA A 11 -12.03 21.18 4.60
CA ALA A 11 -10.61 21.38 4.35
C ALA A 11 -10.01 22.18 5.51
N ARG A 12 -8.86 21.75 6.01
CA ARG A 12 -8.14 22.52 7.03
C ARG A 12 -7.70 23.85 6.40
N PRO A 13 -7.84 24.99 7.10
CA PRO A 13 -7.34 26.26 6.59
C PRO A 13 -5.81 26.19 6.40
N ARG A 14 -5.30 26.95 5.43
CA ARG A 14 -3.86 27.13 5.27
C ARG A 14 -3.29 27.84 6.52
N GLY A 15 -2.02 27.52 6.85
CA GLY A 15 -1.29 28.26 7.87
C GLY A 15 -1.09 29.73 7.47
N THR A 16 -0.87 30.59 8.45
CA THR A 16 -0.66 32.04 8.25
C THR A 16 0.80 32.46 8.23
N LEU A 17 1.73 31.53 8.54
CA LEU A 17 3.17 31.82 8.56
C LEU A 17 3.74 31.91 7.15
N THR A 18 4.64 32.87 6.95
CA THR A 18 5.46 32.97 5.73
C THR A 18 6.60 31.95 5.81
N TYR A 19 6.82 31.21 4.72
CA TYR A 19 7.98 30.33 4.61
C TYR A 19 9.19 31.12 4.12
N ASP A 20 10.16 31.33 5.01
CA ASP A 20 11.37 32.13 4.77
C ASP A 20 12.70 31.34 4.88
N LYS A 21 12.61 29.99 4.98
CA LYS A 21 13.79 29.14 5.15
C LYS A 21 14.60 29.10 3.85
N PRO A 22 15.89 29.51 3.86
CA PRO A 22 16.74 29.49 2.68
C PRO A 22 17.11 28.04 2.29
N PRO A 23 17.46 27.79 1.03
CA PRO A 23 18.09 26.55 0.62
C PRO A 23 19.47 26.42 1.27
N LEU A 24 19.82 25.19 1.70
CA LEU A 24 21.11 24.92 2.32
C LEU A 24 21.95 24.02 1.44
N SER A 25 23.25 24.26 1.39
CA SER A 25 24.23 23.35 0.80
C SER A 25 24.31 22.06 1.64
N LEU A 26 24.92 21.01 1.08
CA LEU A 26 25.13 19.76 1.82
C LEU A 26 26.00 19.97 3.07
N ASP A 27 27.03 20.82 2.97
CA ASP A 27 27.91 21.16 4.10
C ASP A 27 27.14 21.89 5.20
N ALA A 28 26.30 22.85 4.82
CA ALA A 28 25.45 23.57 5.76
C ALA A 28 24.40 22.66 6.42
N LEU A 29 23.91 21.63 5.71
CA LEU A 29 23.00 20.64 6.29
C LEU A 29 23.71 19.73 7.31
N VAL A 30 24.91 19.24 6.98
CA VAL A 30 25.75 18.46 7.90
C VAL A 30 26.09 19.30 9.13
N GLY A 31 26.59 20.54 8.95
CA GLY A 31 26.88 21.46 10.05
C GLY A 31 25.67 21.68 10.96
N ARG A 32 24.50 21.96 10.39
CA ARG A 32 23.26 22.14 11.17
C ARG A 32 22.85 20.91 11.97
N LEU A 33 23.03 19.70 11.44
CA LEU A 33 22.75 18.47 12.15
C LEU A 33 23.72 18.29 13.33
N SER A 34 25.03 18.56 13.12
CA SER A 34 26.05 18.51 14.16
C SER A 34 25.81 19.58 15.26
N GLU A 35 25.46 20.82 14.89
CA GLU A 35 25.12 21.90 15.82
C GLU A 35 23.94 21.53 16.73
N ARG A 36 23.04 20.67 16.25
CA ARG A 36 21.91 20.15 17.02
C ARG A 36 22.26 18.92 17.87
N GLY A 37 23.51 18.51 17.91
CA GLY A 37 24.01 17.42 18.72
C GLY A 37 23.99 16.06 18.05
N LEU A 38 23.76 15.96 16.72
CA LEU A 38 23.86 14.68 16.01
C LEU A 38 25.36 14.35 15.78
N GLU A 39 25.78 13.17 16.26
CA GLU A 39 27.12 12.67 15.99
C GLU A 39 27.23 12.24 14.52
N ILE A 40 28.22 12.78 13.79
CA ILE A 40 28.47 12.47 12.39
C ILE A 40 29.94 12.04 12.24
N PRO A 41 30.23 10.74 12.52
CA PRO A 41 31.62 10.25 12.48
C PRO A 41 32.25 10.32 11.08
N ASP A 42 31.43 10.14 10.03
CA ASP A 42 31.84 10.20 8.62
C ASP A 42 30.99 11.26 7.88
N SER A 43 31.53 12.46 7.78
CA SER A 43 30.87 13.57 7.10
C SER A 43 30.73 13.35 5.58
N GLU A 44 31.68 12.64 4.92
CA GLU A 44 31.57 12.33 3.49
C GLU A 44 30.43 11.33 3.22
N ARG A 45 30.30 10.33 4.07
CA ARG A 45 29.18 9.38 4.02
C ARG A 45 27.85 10.10 4.24
N ALA A 46 27.77 11.01 5.23
CA ALA A 46 26.57 11.80 5.48
C ALA A 46 26.20 12.67 4.27
N ARG A 47 27.19 13.39 3.66
CA ARG A 47 26.95 14.17 2.44
C ARG A 47 26.43 13.31 1.29
N ARG A 48 26.99 12.11 1.09
CA ARG A 48 26.55 11.17 0.04
C ARG A 48 25.10 10.78 0.23
N TYR A 49 24.67 10.42 1.44
CA TYR A 49 23.29 10.08 1.74
C TYR A 49 22.35 11.28 1.60
N LEU A 50 22.74 12.45 2.10
CA LEU A 50 21.96 13.68 1.94
C LEU A 50 21.82 14.09 0.48
N ARG A 51 22.82 13.85 -0.35
CA ARG A 51 22.78 14.13 -1.80
C ARG A 51 21.79 13.23 -2.54
N HIS A 52 21.76 11.94 -2.23
CA HIS A 52 20.99 10.94 -2.99
C HIS A 52 19.61 10.62 -2.41
N ILE A 53 19.41 10.84 -1.10
CA ILE A 53 18.11 10.63 -0.45
C ILE A 53 17.39 11.97 -0.24
N GLY A 54 18.12 13.00 0.09
CA GLY A 54 17.61 14.34 0.42
C GLY A 54 17.26 14.53 1.89
N TYR A 55 17.55 15.73 2.40
CA TYR A 55 17.29 16.07 3.80
C TYR A 55 15.81 15.90 4.18
N TYR A 56 14.88 16.39 3.34
CA TYR A 56 13.45 16.31 3.66
C TYR A 56 12.92 14.88 3.75
N ARG A 57 13.54 13.94 3.04
CA ARG A 57 13.19 12.52 3.14
C ARG A 57 13.75 11.88 4.41
N LEU A 58 14.94 12.28 4.86
CA LEU A 58 15.55 11.77 6.08
C LEU A 58 15.03 12.45 7.35
N SER A 59 14.64 13.73 7.28
CA SER A 59 14.23 14.48 8.46
C SER A 59 13.11 13.83 9.32
N PRO A 60 12.08 13.14 8.77
CA PRO A 60 11.11 12.45 9.61
C PRO A 60 11.70 11.29 10.43
N TYR A 61 12.83 10.73 10.02
CA TYR A 61 13.52 9.66 10.74
C TYR A 61 14.43 10.19 11.83
N THR A 62 14.73 11.49 11.86
CA THR A 62 15.47 12.12 12.97
C THR A 62 14.61 12.36 14.21
N ILE A 63 13.27 12.51 14.02
CA ILE A 63 12.34 12.88 15.10
C ILE A 63 12.41 11.97 16.34
N PRO A 64 12.49 10.64 16.23
CA PRO A 64 12.57 9.76 17.39
C PRO A 64 13.82 9.95 18.26
N PHE A 65 14.86 10.52 17.69
CA PHE A 65 16.15 10.71 18.34
C PHE A 65 16.30 12.12 18.91
N GLN A 66 15.30 12.99 18.76
CA GLN A 66 15.29 14.34 19.29
C GLN A 66 14.73 14.37 20.73
N GLN A 67 15.17 15.35 21.50
CA GLN A 67 14.69 15.58 22.87
C GLN A 67 13.24 16.11 22.89
N GLY A 68 12.75 16.62 21.76
CA GLY A 68 11.51 17.37 21.65
C GLY A 68 11.77 18.88 21.69
N GLY A 69 10.76 19.66 21.32
CA GLY A 69 10.87 21.12 21.29
C GLY A 69 11.19 21.69 19.90
N PRO A 70 11.19 23.04 19.76
CA PRO A 70 11.29 23.74 18.48
C PRO A 70 12.69 23.70 17.87
N ASP A 71 13.73 23.53 18.70
CA ASP A 71 15.12 23.61 18.28
C ASP A 71 15.65 22.31 17.64
N HIS A 72 14.86 21.23 17.75
CA HIS A 72 15.20 19.92 17.17
C HIS A 72 16.54 19.35 17.66
N VAL A 73 16.90 19.59 18.92
CA VAL A 73 18.13 19.07 19.56
C VAL A 73 18.06 17.56 19.66
N PHE A 74 19.14 16.88 19.32
CA PHE A 74 19.27 15.43 19.41
C PHE A 74 19.58 15.01 20.87
N ARG A 75 19.26 13.77 21.19
CA ARG A 75 19.66 13.14 22.45
C ARG A 75 21.13 12.79 22.39
N ASP A 76 21.82 12.84 23.52
CA ASP A 76 23.23 12.49 23.63
C ASP A 76 23.47 11.06 23.13
N GLY A 77 24.58 10.87 22.43
CA GLY A 77 24.95 9.58 21.82
C GLY A 77 24.16 9.18 20.58
N THR A 78 23.32 10.08 20.04
CA THR A 78 22.63 9.80 18.76
C THR A 78 23.53 10.10 17.59
N SER A 79 23.69 9.14 16.70
CA SER A 79 24.51 9.25 15.50
C SER A 79 23.67 9.37 14.22
N PHE A 80 24.32 9.81 13.13
CA PHE A 80 23.73 9.81 11.80
C PHE A 80 23.42 8.38 11.32
N ASP A 81 24.17 7.39 11.80
CA ASP A 81 23.95 5.98 11.50
C ASP A 81 22.66 5.46 12.11
N ASP A 82 22.27 5.88 13.31
CA ASP A 82 20.99 5.52 13.91
C ASP A 82 19.81 6.00 13.04
N VAL A 83 19.92 7.20 12.48
CA VAL A 83 18.91 7.76 11.56
C VAL A 83 18.86 6.96 10.25
N LEU A 84 20.02 6.59 9.72
CA LEU A 84 20.10 5.77 8.50
C LEU A 84 19.55 4.37 8.71
N ASP A 85 19.84 3.75 9.85
CA ASP A 85 19.34 2.42 10.18
C ASP A 85 17.83 2.39 10.25
N LEU A 86 17.21 3.40 10.85
CA LEU A 86 15.75 3.53 10.86
C LEU A 86 15.20 3.75 9.44
N TYR A 87 15.87 4.54 8.60
CA TYR A 87 15.48 4.72 7.19
C TYR A 87 15.57 3.43 6.39
N VAL A 88 16.64 2.65 6.57
CA VAL A 88 16.88 1.36 5.90
C VAL A 88 15.86 0.32 6.36
N PHE A 89 15.56 0.27 7.67
CA PHE A 89 14.49 -0.55 8.22
C PHE A 89 13.15 -0.24 7.56
N ASP A 90 12.75 1.02 7.53
CA ASP A 90 11.47 1.43 6.95
C ASP A 90 11.42 1.17 5.43
N ARG A 91 12.57 1.26 4.74
CA ARG A 91 12.68 0.82 3.34
C ARG A 91 12.44 -0.68 3.20
N GLY A 92 13.03 -1.50 4.06
CA GLY A 92 12.79 -2.95 4.11
C GLY A 92 11.32 -3.28 4.37
N LEU A 93 10.70 -2.58 5.32
CA LEU A 93 9.28 -2.72 5.64
C LEU A 93 8.39 -2.38 4.43
N ARG A 94 8.64 -1.28 3.74
CA ARG A 94 7.89 -0.92 2.52
C ARG A 94 8.02 -1.98 1.42
N LEU A 95 9.22 -2.54 1.21
CA LEU A 95 9.43 -3.57 0.21
C LEU A 95 8.66 -4.86 0.54
N LEU A 96 8.67 -5.29 1.80
CA LEU A 96 7.87 -6.44 2.24
C LEU A 96 6.37 -6.20 2.10
N VAL A 97 5.91 -5.02 2.48
CA VAL A 97 4.49 -4.67 2.33
C VAL A 97 4.08 -4.63 0.86
N MET A 98 4.94 -4.11 -0.03
CA MET A 98 4.67 -4.08 -1.47
C MET A 98 4.65 -5.48 -2.08
N ASP A 99 5.53 -6.40 -1.67
CA ASP A 99 5.52 -7.80 -2.09
C ASP A 99 4.20 -8.51 -1.73
N ALA A 100 3.68 -8.29 -0.51
CA ALA A 100 2.38 -8.83 -0.13
C ALA A 100 1.22 -8.18 -0.91
N LEU A 101 1.25 -6.86 -1.04
CA LEU A 101 0.20 -6.11 -1.74
C LEU A 101 0.10 -6.49 -3.22
N GLU A 102 1.23 -6.75 -3.89
CA GLU A 102 1.26 -7.22 -5.28
C GLU A 102 0.49 -8.53 -5.42
N ARG A 103 0.77 -9.54 -4.59
CA ARG A 103 0.08 -10.83 -4.63
C ARG A 103 -1.41 -10.70 -4.34
N VAL A 104 -1.76 -9.87 -3.37
CA VAL A 104 -3.16 -9.60 -3.01
C VAL A 104 -3.89 -8.88 -4.15
N GLU A 105 -3.24 -7.93 -4.82
CA GLU A 105 -3.79 -7.20 -5.97
C GLU A 105 -4.02 -8.15 -7.16
N VAL A 106 -3.05 -9.01 -7.47
CA VAL A 106 -3.17 -10.02 -8.54
C VAL A 106 -4.28 -11.02 -8.24
N ALA A 107 -4.36 -11.54 -7.01
CA ALA A 107 -5.43 -12.46 -6.62
C ALA A 107 -6.82 -11.81 -6.73
N MET A 108 -6.94 -10.53 -6.38
CA MET A 108 -8.19 -9.79 -6.51
C MET A 108 -8.62 -9.60 -7.97
N ARG A 109 -7.67 -9.30 -8.87
CA ARG A 109 -7.92 -9.21 -10.32
C ARG A 109 -8.43 -10.53 -10.86
N ALA A 110 -7.75 -11.63 -10.53
CA ALA A 110 -8.14 -12.96 -10.94
C ALA A 110 -9.54 -13.34 -10.42
N ALA A 111 -9.79 -13.18 -9.12
CA ALA A 111 -11.08 -13.50 -8.52
C ALA A 111 -12.25 -12.69 -9.12
N LEU A 112 -12.03 -11.40 -9.39
CA LEU A 112 -13.05 -10.53 -9.98
C LEU A 112 -13.38 -10.97 -11.42
N THR A 113 -12.36 -11.19 -12.26
CA THR A 113 -12.58 -11.54 -13.66
C THR A 113 -13.13 -12.95 -13.82
N ASP A 114 -12.59 -13.92 -13.08
CA ASP A 114 -13.06 -15.30 -13.12
C ASP A 114 -14.54 -15.40 -12.75
N HIS A 115 -14.90 -14.88 -11.56
CA HIS A 115 -16.30 -14.93 -11.10
C HIS A 115 -17.25 -14.24 -12.09
N MET A 116 -16.95 -13.02 -12.49
CA MET A 116 -17.88 -12.24 -13.31
C MET A 116 -18.00 -12.80 -14.74
N SER A 117 -16.88 -13.17 -15.37
CA SER A 117 -16.92 -13.70 -16.74
C SER A 117 -17.62 -15.07 -16.80
N THR A 118 -17.35 -15.95 -15.83
CA THR A 118 -17.95 -17.29 -15.81
C THR A 118 -19.42 -17.25 -15.43
N THR A 119 -19.79 -16.43 -14.43
CA THR A 119 -21.18 -16.33 -13.97
C THR A 119 -22.12 -15.77 -15.03
N TYR A 120 -21.64 -14.80 -15.82
CA TYR A 120 -22.46 -14.15 -16.85
C TYR A 120 -22.20 -14.64 -18.26
N GLY A 121 -21.22 -15.53 -18.47
CA GLY A 121 -20.85 -16.05 -19.79
C GLY A 121 -20.35 -14.97 -20.74
N ASP A 122 -19.87 -13.85 -20.22
CA ASP A 122 -19.47 -12.67 -21.00
C ASP A 122 -18.08 -12.18 -20.61
N PRO A 123 -17.08 -12.28 -21.49
CA PRO A 123 -15.75 -11.73 -21.25
C PRO A 123 -15.72 -10.20 -21.11
N HIS A 124 -16.75 -9.51 -21.61
CA HIS A 124 -16.88 -8.04 -21.58
C HIS A 124 -17.96 -7.56 -20.60
N TRP A 125 -18.33 -8.37 -19.60
CA TRP A 125 -19.36 -8.09 -18.61
C TRP A 125 -19.33 -6.65 -18.06
N TYR A 126 -18.13 -6.08 -17.93
CA TYR A 126 -17.94 -4.75 -17.34
C TYR A 126 -18.45 -3.61 -18.24
N VAL A 127 -18.75 -3.85 -19.50
CA VAL A 127 -19.34 -2.87 -20.42
C VAL A 127 -20.81 -2.62 -20.09
N SER A 128 -21.51 -3.63 -19.57
CA SER A 128 -22.92 -3.51 -19.20
C SER A 128 -23.13 -2.78 -17.87
N ALA A 129 -23.87 -1.66 -17.90
CA ALA A 129 -24.22 -0.89 -16.71
C ALA A 129 -25.06 -1.68 -15.69
N THR A 130 -25.71 -2.78 -16.11
CA THR A 130 -26.58 -3.61 -15.25
C THR A 130 -25.82 -4.26 -14.10
N HIS A 131 -24.52 -4.45 -14.25
CA HIS A 131 -23.65 -5.03 -13.22
C HIS A 131 -23.20 -4.01 -12.18
N PHE A 132 -23.56 -2.75 -12.29
CA PHE A 132 -23.07 -1.68 -11.43
C PHE A 132 -24.18 -0.91 -10.74
N ARG A 133 -23.92 -0.45 -9.50
CA ARG A 133 -24.88 0.30 -8.68
C ARG A 133 -24.94 1.80 -9.03
N ARG A 134 -23.79 2.36 -9.42
CA ARG A 134 -23.61 3.80 -9.63
C ARG A 134 -23.18 4.06 -11.06
N PRO A 135 -24.06 4.61 -11.93
CA PRO A 135 -23.75 4.87 -13.33
C PRO A 135 -22.51 5.75 -13.52
N ASN A 136 -22.41 6.86 -12.81
CA ASN A 136 -21.25 7.77 -12.95
C ASN A 136 -19.89 7.09 -12.62
N THR A 137 -19.90 6.14 -11.69
CA THR A 137 -18.67 5.36 -11.35
C THR A 137 -18.36 4.35 -12.46
N HIS A 138 -19.37 3.76 -13.07
CA HIS A 138 -19.24 2.87 -14.23
C HIS A 138 -18.74 3.62 -15.47
N ASP A 139 -19.30 4.79 -15.77
CA ASP A 139 -18.82 5.65 -16.86
C ASP A 139 -17.36 6.06 -16.67
N GLY A 140 -16.97 6.31 -15.40
CA GLY A 140 -15.59 6.56 -15.01
C GLY A 140 -14.66 5.38 -15.33
N LEU A 141 -15.09 4.14 -15.05
CA LEU A 141 -14.36 2.92 -15.41
C LEU A 141 -14.16 2.82 -16.92
N LEU A 142 -15.24 2.92 -17.70
CA LEU A 142 -15.17 2.82 -19.17
C LEU A 142 -14.27 3.89 -19.78
N ARG A 143 -14.32 5.11 -19.25
CA ARG A 143 -13.43 6.20 -19.70
C ARG A 143 -11.96 5.89 -19.41
N ILE A 144 -11.62 5.35 -18.23
CA ILE A 144 -10.26 4.94 -17.90
C ILE A 144 -9.76 3.89 -18.87
N VAL A 145 -10.56 2.85 -19.12
CA VAL A 145 -10.17 1.76 -20.03
C VAL A 145 -9.97 2.29 -21.46
N ARG A 146 -10.91 3.10 -21.99
CA ARG A 146 -10.79 3.71 -23.33
C ARG A 146 -9.53 4.57 -23.45
N ASN A 147 -9.26 5.43 -22.46
CA ASN A 147 -8.07 6.28 -22.48
C ASN A 147 -6.80 5.45 -22.52
N THR A 148 -6.70 4.39 -21.68
CA THR A 148 -5.54 3.50 -21.69
C THR A 148 -5.37 2.77 -23.04
N CYS A 149 -6.47 2.31 -23.66
CA CYS A 149 -6.44 1.68 -24.99
C CYS A 149 -5.93 2.68 -26.05
N ASN A 150 -6.46 3.91 -26.04
CA ASN A 150 -6.05 4.95 -27.00
C ASN A 150 -4.58 5.35 -26.82
N GLU A 151 -4.09 5.50 -25.58
CA GLU A 151 -2.68 5.78 -25.29
C GLU A 151 -1.77 4.66 -25.81
N ARG A 152 -2.18 3.40 -25.69
CA ARG A 152 -1.42 2.25 -26.20
C ARG A 152 -1.38 2.20 -27.71
N LEU A 153 -2.50 2.49 -28.38
CA LEU A 153 -2.55 2.56 -29.84
C LEU A 153 -1.71 3.73 -30.40
N ALA A 154 -1.74 4.89 -29.75
CA ALA A 154 -0.95 6.05 -30.14
C ALA A 154 0.57 5.80 -30.01
N GLY A 155 1.01 5.07 -28.97
CA GLY A 155 2.41 4.72 -28.77
C GLY A 155 2.95 3.65 -29.73
N SER A 156 2.07 2.90 -30.41
CA SER A 156 2.47 1.83 -31.33
C SER A 156 2.92 2.34 -32.72
N SER A 157 2.72 3.61 -33.01
CA SER A 157 2.98 4.18 -34.36
C SER A 157 4.45 4.36 -34.70
N ASP A 158 5.36 4.39 -33.71
CA ASP A 158 6.81 4.65 -33.91
C ASP A 158 7.69 3.39 -33.90
N ALA A 159 7.15 2.23 -33.60
CA ALA A 159 7.89 0.99 -33.67
C ALA A 159 7.90 0.48 -35.13
N GLY A 160 8.83 0.95 -35.92
CA GLY A 160 9.16 0.35 -37.22
C GLY A 160 9.37 -1.14 -37.02
N GLN A 161 8.78 -1.95 -37.91
CA GLN A 161 8.87 -3.37 -38.27
C GLN A 161 9.82 -4.31 -37.48
N ASP A 162 10.25 -3.97 -36.29
CA ASP A 162 11.05 -4.86 -35.45
C ASP A 162 10.13 -5.93 -34.83
N LEU A 163 10.02 -7.05 -35.52
CA LEU A 163 9.24 -8.24 -35.22
C LEU A 163 9.56 -8.89 -33.87
N LEU A 164 10.53 -8.36 -33.14
CA LEU A 164 11.02 -8.88 -31.85
C LEU A 164 10.63 -8.01 -30.63
N VAL A 165 9.91 -6.91 -30.80
CA VAL A 165 9.42 -6.13 -29.66
C VAL A 165 8.26 -6.90 -29.04
N HIS A 166 8.43 -7.36 -27.81
CA HIS A 166 7.38 -8.02 -27.02
C HIS A 166 6.22 -7.06 -26.82
N ARG A 167 5.16 -7.19 -27.62
CA ARG A 167 3.92 -6.45 -27.42
C ARG A 167 3.25 -6.94 -26.14
N SER A 168 2.72 -6.03 -25.35
CA SER A 168 1.87 -6.41 -24.22
C SER A 168 0.61 -7.13 -24.73
N ALA A 169 0.00 -7.96 -23.86
CA ALA A 169 -1.24 -8.66 -24.24
C ALA A 169 -2.36 -7.68 -24.65
N LEU A 170 -2.41 -6.49 -24.02
CA LEU A 170 -3.34 -5.44 -24.40
C LEU A 170 -3.05 -4.89 -25.81
N GLU A 171 -1.79 -4.57 -26.13
CA GLU A 171 -1.38 -4.10 -27.45
C GLU A 171 -1.67 -5.14 -28.53
N HIS A 172 -1.40 -6.42 -28.24
CA HIS A 172 -1.76 -7.51 -29.13
C HIS A 172 -3.26 -7.52 -29.40
N TYR A 173 -4.10 -7.46 -28.35
CA TYR A 173 -5.56 -7.42 -28.53
C TYR A 173 -5.99 -6.25 -29.44
N LEU A 174 -5.55 -5.04 -29.11
CA LEU A 174 -5.94 -3.82 -29.82
C LEU A 174 -5.48 -3.77 -31.27
N THR A 175 -4.40 -4.47 -31.63
CA THR A 175 -3.88 -4.53 -33.03
C THR A 175 -4.37 -5.72 -33.81
N ALA A 176 -4.81 -6.81 -33.15
CA ALA A 176 -5.29 -8.02 -33.80
C ALA A 176 -6.81 -8.06 -33.99
N TYR A 177 -7.56 -7.44 -33.06
CA TYR A 177 -9.01 -7.51 -33.03
C TYR A 177 -9.64 -6.12 -33.21
N GLY A 178 -10.51 -5.97 -34.20
CA GLY A 178 -11.27 -4.73 -34.43
C GLY A 178 -12.60 -4.67 -33.68
N SER A 179 -13.07 -5.80 -33.14
CA SER A 179 -14.33 -5.90 -32.39
C SER A 179 -14.28 -7.06 -31.40
N PRO A 180 -14.78 -6.89 -30.17
CA PRO A 180 -15.26 -5.62 -29.55
C PRO A 180 -14.15 -4.57 -29.40
N GLU A 181 -14.52 -3.27 -29.37
CA GLU A 181 -13.60 -2.13 -29.22
C GLU A 181 -12.78 -2.21 -27.91
N LEU A 182 -13.43 -2.62 -26.83
CA LEU A 182 -12.80 -2.72 -25.51
C LEU A 182 -12.32 -4.14 -25.22
N PRO A 183 -11.19 -4.29 -24.50
CA PRO A 183 -10.59 -5.60 -24.25
C PRO A 183 -11.44 -6.47 -23.31
N PRO A 184 -11.26 -7.80 -23.33
CA PRO A 184 -11.90 -8.67 -22.34
C PRO A 184 -11.46 -8.33 -20.92
N SER A 185 -12.28 -8.69 -19.94
CA SER A 185 -12.14 -8.25 -18.55
C SER A 185 -10.79 -8.61 -17.92
N TRP A 186 -10.18 -9.72 -18.28
CA TRP A 186 -8.84 -10.10 -17.80
C TRP A 186 -7.70 -9.22 -18.33
N LEU A 187 -7.89 -8.52 -19.44
CA LEU A 187 -6.97 -7.47 -19.91
C LEU A 187 -7.37 -6.11 -19.32
N MET A 188 -8.67 -5.86 -19.19
CA MET A 188 -9.18 -4.62 -18.60
C MET A 188 -8.66 -4.42 -17.16
N VAL A 189 -8.69 -5.45 -16.30
CA VAL A 189 -8.25 -5.30 -14.92
C VAL A 189 -6.75 -4.98 -14.79
N GLU A 190 -5.93 -5.38 -15.78
CA GLU A 190 -4.51 -5.04 -15.82
C GLU A 190 -4.26 -3.54 -16.11
N THR A 191 -5.24 -2.83 -16.66
CA THR A 191 -5.17 -1.38 -16.84
C THR A 191 -5.48 -0.58 -15.57
N LEU A 192 -6.04 -1.23 -14.55
CA LEU A 192 -6.52 -0.57 -13.35
C LEU A 192 -5.46 -0.48 -12.26
N THR A 193 -5.40 0.65 -11.58
CA THR A 193 -4.72 0.75 -10.29
C THR A 193 -5.52 0.01 -9.21
N ILE A 194 -4.88 -0.36 -8.08
CA ILE A 194 -5.57 -0.99 -6.95
C ILE A 194 -6.78 -0.15 -6.44
N GLY A 195 -6.69 1.18 -6.53
CA GLY A 195 -7.80 2.07 -6.16
C GLY A 195 -8.98 1.98 -7.12
N GLN A 196 -8.71 1.90 -8.41
CA GLN A 196 -9.72 1.72 -9.45
C GLN A 196 -10.34 0.32 -9.37
N LEU A 197 -9.52 -0.72 -9.18
CA LEU A 197 -9.97 -2.10 -8.95
C LEU A 197 -10.91 -2.19 -7.74
N THR A 198 -10.51 -1.60 -6.61
CA THR A 198 -11.34 -1.51 -5.39
C THR A 198 -12.67 -0.81 -5.66
N THR A 199 -12.63 0.27 -6.42
CA THR A 199 -13.84 1.05 -6.77
C THR A 199 -14.77 0.25 -7.68
N THR A 200 -14.22 -0.47 -8.66
CA THR A 200 -14.96 -1.36 -9.57
C THR A 200 -15.67 -2.46 -8.78
N TYR A 201 -14.96 -3.19 -7.92
CA TYR A 201 -15.53 -4.22 -7.07
C TYR A 201 -16.67 -3.68 -6.17
N ARG A 202 -16.42 -2.58 -5.47
CA ARG A 202 -17.42 -1.95 -4.59
C ARG A 202 -18.64 -1.45 -5.34
N ASN A 203 -18.52 -1.18 -6.63
CA ASN A 203 -19.62 -0.72 -7.46
C ASN A 203 -20.46 -1.87 -8.04
N LEU A 204 -20.08 -3.14 -7.89
CA LEU A 204 -20.89 -4.27 -8.32
C LEU A 204 -22.29 -4.20 -7.69
N SER A 205 -23.33 -4.40 -8.50
CA SER A 205 -24.73 -4.25 -8.10
C SER A 205 -25.18 -5.37 -7.16
N ARG A 206 -24.87 -6.61 -7.47
CA ARG A 206 -25.34 -7.80 -6.73
C ARG A 206 -24.43 -8.07 -5.53
N ARG A 207 -25.06 -8.31 -4.39
CA ARG A 207 -24.35 -8.73 -3.16
C ARG A 207 -23.70 -10.10 -3.34
N SER A 208 -24.36 -11.03 -4.06
CA SER A 208 -23.84 -12.35 -4.38
C SER A 208 -22.47 -12.29 -5.04
N ASP A 209 -22.31 -11.42 -6.04
CA ASP A 209 -21.04 -11.26 -6.77
C ASP A 209 -19.93 -10.76 -5.85
N ARG A 210 -20.22 -9.74 -5.05
CA ARG A 210 -19.24 -9.25 -4.06
C ARG A 210 -18.87 -10.32 -3.03
N THR A 211 -19.84 -11.15 -2.61
CA THR A 211 -19.58 -12.24 -1.66
C THR A 211 -18.74 -13.33 -2.29
N ALA A 212 -19.03 -13.73 -3.53
CA ALA A 212 -18.27 -14.75 -4.24
C ALA A 212 -16.81 -14.33 -4.50
N VAL A 213 -16.62 -13.12 -5.01
CA VAL A 213 -15.28 -12.56 -5.23
C VAL A 213 -14.47 -12.48 -3.92
N ALA A 214 -15.09 -12.02 -2.84
CA ALA A 214 -14.42 -11.98 -1.53
C ALA A 214 -14.09 -13.38 -1.01
N GLY A 215 -15.01 -14.33 -1.17
CA GLY A 215 -14.82 -15.73 -0.77
C GLY A 215 -13.67 -16.41 -1.51
N ALA A 216 -13.46 -16.07 -2.80
CA ALA A 216 -12.36 -16.62 -3.59
C ALA A 216 -10.96 -16.28 -3.05
N ILE A 217 -10.84 -15.21 -2.26
CA ILE A 217 -9.60 -14.81 -1.59
C ILE A 217 -9.68 -14.98 -0.06
N GLY A 218 -10.63 -15.81 0.43
CA GLY A 218 -10.73 -16.18 1.85
C GLY A 218 -11.39 -15.14 2.76
N LEU A 219 -12.11 -14.15 2.22
CA LEU A 219 -12.68 -13.05 2.99
C LEU A 219 -14.22 -12.96 2.86
N SER A 220 -14.84 -12.27 3.81
CA SER A 220 -16.20 -11.76 3.63
C SER A 220 -16.19 -10.42 2.89
N ALA A 221 -17.27 -10.10 2.15
CA ALA A 221 -17.34 -8.85 1.37
C ALA A 221 -17.11 -7.58 2.21
N PRO A 222 -17.66 -7.41 3.43
CA PRO A 222 -17.38 -6.24 4.25
C PRO A 222 -15.91 -6.12 4.68
N VAL A 223 -15.27 -7.24 4.99
CA VAL A 223 -13.86 -7.29 5.38
C VAL A 223 -12.98 -6.92 4.18
N LEU A 224 -13.24 -7.51 3.01
CA LEU A 224 -12.54 -7.17 1.78
C LEU A 224 -12.65 -5.67 1.45
N GLU A 225 -13.84 -5.09 1.50
CA GLU A 225 -14.06 -3.67 1.24
C GLU A 225 -13.24 -2.77 2.18
N SER A 226 -13.19 -3.11 3.48
CA SER A 226 -12.43 -2.37 4.48
C SER A 226 -10.92 -2.50 4.26
N TRP A 227 -10.44 -3.72 4.04
CA TRP A 227 -9.00 -3.98 3.90
C TRP A 227 -8.43 -3.34 2.65
N PHE A 228 -9.13 -3.45 1.50
CA PHE A 228 -8.68 -2.84 0.26
C PHE A 228 -8.67 -1.31 0.30
N GLN A 229 -9.60 -0.66 1.03
CA GLN A 229 -9.51 0.78 1.27
C GLN A 229 -8.22 1.17 1.99
N THR A 230 -7.81 0.35 2.96
CA THR A 230 -6.55 0.54 3.69
C THR A 230 -5.36 0.27 2.79
N TYR A 231 -5.40 -0.80 1.98
CA TYR A 231 -4.33 -1.18 1.06
C TYR A 231 -4.05 -0.12 -0.01
N VAL A 232 -5.09 0.50 -0.56
CA VAL A 232 -4.92 1.66 -1.46
C VAL A 232 -4.07 2.76 -0.80
N ARG A 233 -4.35 3.08 0.46
CA ARG A 233 -3.59 4.08 1.22
C ARG A 233 -2.15 3.65 1.46
N VAL A 234 -1.95 2.43 1.93
CA VAL A 234 -0.63 1.87 2.25
C VAL A 234 0.23 1.74 0.99
N ARG A 235 -0.34 1.19 -0.08
CA ARG A 235 0.33 1.07 -1.38
C ARG A 235 0.82 2.42 -1.90
N ASN A 236 -0.02 3.45 -1.81
CA ASN A 236 0.37 4.78 -2.24
C ASN A 236 1.50 5.37 -1.38
N VAL A 237 1.48 5.16 -0.06
CA VAL A 237 2.60 5.55 0.81
C VAL A 237 3.89 4.86 0.38
N CYS A 238 3.85 3.54 0.15
CA CYS A 238 5.01 2.76 -0.26
C CYS A 238 5.51 3.16 -1.66
N ALA A 239 4.62 3.28 -2.65
CA ALA A 239 4.95 3.61 -4.03
C ALA A 239 5.54 5.02 -4.19
N HIS A 240 5.09 5.96 -3.37
CA HIS A 240 5.67 7.32 -3.30
C HIS A 240 6.86 7.43 -2.34
N HIS A 241 7.39 6.29 -1.87
CA HIS A 241 8.53 6.21 -0.96
C HIS A 241 8.32 7.00 0.34
N GLY A 242 7.08 7.18 0.77
CA GLY A 242 6.74 7.81 2.04
C GLY A 242 7.15 6.96 3.23
N ARG A 243 7.32 7.59 4.41
CA ARG A 243 7.58 6.87 5.64
C ARG A 243 6.36 6.03 6.03
N LEU A 244 6.56 4.72 6.20
CA LEU A 244 5.54 3.77 6.66
C LEU A 244 5.64 3.52 8.17
N TRP A 245 6.87 3.42 8.68
CA TRP A 245 7.14 3.26 10.10
C TRP A 245 6.53 4.42 10.91
N ASN A 246 5.86 4.09 11.99
CA ASN A 246 5.22 5.04 12.93
C ASN A 246 4.28 6.07 12.25
N LEU A 247 3.62 5.67 11.16
CA LEU A 247 2.65 6.50 10.45
C LEU A 247 1.22 6.22 10.94
N GLY A 248 0.45 7.27 11.21
CA GLY A 248 -1.01 7.19 11.32
C GLY A 248 -1.64 7.18 9.93
N LEU A 249 -2.21 6.06 9.52
CA LEU A 249 -2.77 5.89 8.17
C LEU A 249 -4.11 6.62 7.96
N GLY A 250 -4.86 6.85 9.04
CA GLY A 250 -6.20 7.46 9.00
C GLY A 250 -7.32 6.50 8.57
N VAL A 251 -6.98 5.37 7.95
CA VAL A 251 -7.85 4.23 7.61
C VAL A 251 -7.17 2.96 8.05
N TYR A 252 -7.93 2.02 8.59
CA TYR A 252 -7.39 0.78 9.16
C TYR A 252 -8.27 -0.39 8.76
N PRO A 253 -7.70 -1.61 8.63
CA PRO A 253 -8.47 -2.79 8.30
C PRO A 253 -9.44 -3.11 9.43
N ALA A 254 -10.68 -3.44 9.08
CA ALA A 254 -11.65 -3.96 10.03
C ALA A 254 -11.14 -5.27 10.63
N ILE A 255 -11.32 -5.43 11.93
CA ILE A 255 -11.03 -6.69 12.62
C ILE A 255 -12.15 -7.68 12.26
N PRO A 256 -11.84 -8.89 11.76
CA PRO A 256 -12.86 -9.89 11.44
C PRO A 256 -13.65 -10.29 12.69
N SER A 257 -14.95 -10.40 12.56
CA SER A 257 -15.85 -10.90 13.62
C SER A 257 -16.11 -12.41 13.56
N THR A 258 -15.57 -13.08 12.52
CA THR A 258 -15.78 -14.51 12.28
C THR A 258 -14.48 -15.27 12.44
N THR A 259 -14.55 -16.50 12.96
CA THR A 259 -13.41 -17.42 13.10
C THR A 259 -12.95 -18.02 11.77
N THR A 260 -13.71 -17.81 10.68
CA THR A 260 -13.37 -18.30 9.34
C THR A 260 -12.23 -17.52 8.68
N ILE A 261 -12.00 -16.29 9.12
CA ILE A 261 -10.88 -15.44 8.64
C ILE A 261 -9.77 -15.53 9.68
N SER A 262 -8.61 -15.99 9.25
CA SER A 262 -7.42 -16.08 10.10
C SER A 262 -7.03 -14.73 10.66
N TRP A 263 -6.91 -14.61 11.98
CA TRP A 263 -6.59 -13.37 12.68
C TRP A 263 -5.89 -13.66 14.02
N LEU A 264 -5.38 -12.60 14.66
CA LEU A 264 -4.77 -12.68 15.98
C LEU A 264 -5.71 -13.32 17.01
N GLN A 265 -5.15 -14.14 17.90
CA GLN A 265 -5.91 -14.79 18.97
C GLN A 265 -6.27 -13.85 20.12
N GLY A 266 -5.42 -12.87 20.41
CA GLY A 266 -5.59 -11.90 21.48
C GLY A 266 -6.12 -10.53 21.04
N THR A 267 -6.95 -10.45 20.00
CA THR A 267 -7.36 -9.17 19.36
C THR A 267 -8.00 -8.18 20.32
N ASP A 268 -8.75 -8.64 21.30
CA ASP A 268 -9.41 -7.76 22.28
C ASP A 268 -8.42 -7.09 23.21
N ALA A 269 -7.22 -7.67 23.35
CA ALA A 269 -6.13 -7.12 24.15
C ALA A 269 -5.29 -6.05 23.42
N LEU A 270 -5.50 -5.84 22.11
CA LEU A 270 -4.76 -4.81 21.38
C LEU A 270 -5.20 -3.42 21.85
N PRO A 271 -4.28 -2.60 22.40
CA PRO A 271 -4.57 -1.22 22.74
C PRO A 271 -5.08 -0.44 21.53
N ASP A 272 -5.96 0.53 21.73
CA ASP A 272 -6.46 1.41 20.66
C ASP A 272 -5.33 2.05 19.85
N ARG A 273 -4.19 2.34 20.49
CA ARG A 273 -3.00 2.85 19.83
C ARG A 273 -2.47 1.86 18.78
N SER A 274 -2.40 0.56 19.09
CA SER A 274 -1.94 -0.49 18.18
C SER A 274 -2.90 -0.67 17.01
N ARG A 275 -4.21 -0.59 17.25
CA ARG A 275 -5.25 -0.67 16.22
C ARG A 275 -5.16 0.45 15.17
N ARG A 276 -4.50 1.57 15.50
CA ARG A 276 -4.34 2.76 14.65
C ARG A 276 -2.92 2.92 14.08
N ARG A 277 -2.23 1.79 13.87
CA ARG A 277 -0.87 1.74 13.31
C ARG A 277 -0.80 0.71 12.19
N ILE A 278 0.40 0.43 11.72
CA ILE A 278 0.62 -0.51 10.59
C ILE A 278 0.39 -1.98 10.98
N TYR A 279 0.48 -2.34 12.26
CA TYR A 279 0.43 -3.74 12.69
C TYR A 279 -0.83 -4.49 12.22
N PRO A 280 -2.06 -3.99 12.39
CA PRO A 280 -3.25 -4.64 11.84
C PRO A 280 -3.22 -4.82 10.32
N VAL A 281 -2.51 -3.95 9.60
CA VAL A 281 -2.32 -4.10 8.15
C VAL A 281 -1.41 -5.30 7.87
N LEU A 282 -0.31 -5.46 8.62
CA LEU A 282 0.58 -6.62 8.49
C LEU A 282 -0.17 -7.92 8.76
N VAL A 283 -1.01 -7.95 9.80
CA VAL A 283 -1.88 -9.10 10.12
C VAL A 283 -2.85 -9.38 8.97
N SER A 284 -3.53 -8.37 8.45
CA SER A 284 -4.49 -8.54 7.35
C SER A 284 -3.82 -9.03 6.05
N LEU A 285 -2.61 -8.57 5.76
CA LEU A 285 -1.84 -9.05 4.60
C LEU A 285 -1.50 -10.54 4.75
N GLN A 286 -0.96 -10.97 5.90
CA GLN A 286 -0.68 -12.38 6.14
C GLN A 286 -1.93 -13.22 6.07
N SER A 287 -3.06 -12.74 6.63
CA SER A 287 -4.34 -13.45 6.58
C SER A 287 -4.81 -13.74 5.14
N ILE A 288 -4.63 -12.80 4.20
CA ILE A 288 -4.93 -13.06 2.78
C ILE A 288 -3.89 -13.99 2.17
N LEU A 289 -2.61 -13.81 2.48
CA LEU A 289 -1.54 -14.66 1.97
C LEU A 289 -1.75 -16.14 2.34
N ASP A 290 -2.35 -16.43 3.49
CA ASP A 290 -2.72 -17.78 3.89
C ASP A 290 -3.65 -18.45 2.86
N SER A 291 -4.53 -17.68 2.24
CA SER A 291 -5.47 -18.16 1.22
C SER A 291 -4.89 -18.17 -0.19
N VAL A 292 -4.17 -17.10 -0.57
CA VAL A 292 -3.75 -16.90 -1.97
C VAL A 292 -2.31 -17.36 -2.26
N SER A 293 -1.49 -17.53 -1.22
CA SER A 293 -0.07 -17.88 -1.32
C SER A 293 0.40 -18.66 -0.10
N SER A 294 -0.22 -19.80 0.20
CA SER A 294 -0.05 -20.58 1.42
C SER A 294 1.39 -21.05 1.72
N ARG A 295 2.26 -21.08 0.71
CA ARG A 295 3.69 -21.41 0.87
C ARG A 295 4.59 -20.17 0.93
N SER A 296 4.01 -19.00 1.22
CA SER A 296 4.76 -17.76 1.29
C SER A 296 5.68 -17.73 2.52
N SER A 297 6.95 -17.35 2.32
CA SER A 297 7.88 -17.04 3.40
C SER A 297 7.73 -15.61 3.94
N TRP A 298 6.63 -14.92 3.63
CA TRP A 298 6.47 -13.50 3.96
C TRP A 298 6.51 -13.24 5.47
N ALA A 299 5.80 -14.06 6.26
CA ALA A 299 5.81 -13.94 7.73
C ALA A 299 7.21 -14.12 8.33
N SER A 300 7.97 -15.12 7.86
CA SER A 300 9.36 -15.35 8.33
C SER A 300 10.27 -14.18 7.96
N ARG A 301 10.11 -13.59 6.76
CA ARG A 301 10.87 -12.40 6.35
C ARG A 301 10.47 -11.16 7.16
N LEU A 302 9.19 -11.02 7.50
CA LEU A 302 8.73 -9.96 8.40
C LEU A 302 9.33 -10.13 9.79
N HIS A 303 9.29 -11.35 10.33
CA HIS A 303 9.88 -11.67 11.62
C HIS A 303 11.38 -11.34 11.65
N ALA A 304 12.14 -11.79 10.64
CA ALA A 304 13.55 -11.45 10.51
C ALA A 304 13.77 -9.93 10.48
N LEU A 305 12.99 -9.18 9.67
CA LEU A 305 13.12 -7.72 9.61
C LEU A 305 12.85 -7.04 10.95
N LEU A 306 11.87 -7.53 11.73
CA LEU A 306 11.51 -6.92 13.01
C LEU A 306 12.51 -7.26 14.13
N ASN A 307 13.21 -8.41 14.04
CA ASN A 307 14.12 -8.90 15.07
C ASN A 307 15.60 -8.63 14.77
N ASP A 308 15.97 -8.43 13.49
CA ASP A 308 17.38 -8.37 13.02
C ASP A 308 18.10 -7.06 13.39
N ARG A 309 17.50 -6.19 14.18
CA ARG A 309 18.08 -4.88 14.51
C ARG A 309 17.94 -4.54 15.99
N PRO A 310 18.93 -3.77 16.54
CA PRO A 310 18.81 -3.27 17.91
C PRO A 310 17.48 -2.59 18.10
N PRO A 311 16.95 -2.49 19.33
CA PRO A 311 15.52 -2.36 19.63
C PRO A 311 14.87 -1.16 18.92
N MET A 312 14.45 -1.38 17.69
CA MET A 312 13.55 -0.46 17.00
C MET A 312 12.31 -0.32 17.86
N ASN A 313 11.85 0.90 18.02
CA ASN A 313 10.60 1.13 18.74
C ASN A 313 9.41 0.58 17.95
N LEU A 314 9.20 -0.74 18.02
CA LEU A 314 8.11 -1.46 17.38
C LEU A 314 6.75 -0.99 17.90
N SER A 315 6.70 -0.44 19.12
CA SER A 315 5.47 0.14 19.69
C SER A 315 4.95 1.30 18.85
N GLY A 316 5.83 2.04 18.16
CA GLY A 316 5.46 3.07 17.19
C GLY A 316 4.70 2.53 15.97
N MET A 317 4.91 1.26 15.63
CA MET A 317 4.20 0.51 14.58
C MET A 317 2.91 -0.15 15.10
N GLY A 318 2.70 -0.15 16.42
CA GLY A 318 1.61 -0.86 17.08
C GLY A 318 1.86 -2.35 17.26
N VAL A 319 3.08 -2.83 17.04
CA VAL A 319 3.48 -4.22 17.28
C VAL A 319 3.59 -4.44 18.79
N PRO A 320 2.82 -5.37 19.37
CA PRO A 320 2.90 -5.66 20.80
C PRO A 320 4.17 -6.45 21.11
N GLU A 321 4.60 -6.39 22.38
CA GLU A 321 5.64 -7.29 22.88
C GLU A 321 5.16 -8.74 22.78
N GLY A 322 6.04 -9.67 22.46
CA GLY A 322 5.69 -11.08 22.27
C GLY A 322 4.77 -11.35 21.08
N TRP A 323 4.64 -10.45 20.12
CA TRP A 323 3.73 -10.59 18.98
C TRP A 323 3.92 -11.89 18.18
N ALA A 324 5.14 -12.41 18.14
CA ALA A 324 5.50 -13.64 17.42
C ALA A 324 4.96 -14.90 18.09
N ASP A 325 4.65 -14.83 19.40
CA ASP A 325 4.11 -15.95 20.18
C ASP A 325 2.60 -16.13 19.98
N ASP A 326 1.90 -15.12 19.40
CA ASP A 326 0.50 -15.28 19.04
C ASP A 326 0.33 -16.44 18.04
N GLY A 327 -0.65 -17.32 18.29
CA GLY A 327 -0.91 -18.50 17.46
C GLY A 327 -1.15 -18.20 15.98
N PHE A 328 -1.53 -16.95 15.65
CA PHE A 328 -1.60 -16.49 14.27
C PHE A 328 -0.22 -16.41 13.61
N TRP A 329 0.81 -15.90 14.32
CA TRP A 329 2.15 -15.73 13.76
C TRP A 329 3.01 -16.98 13.93
N SER A 330 2.99 -17.61 15.12
CA SER A 330 3.88 -18.72 15.46
C SER A 330 3.81 -19.89 14.47
N ARG A 331 2.63 -20.18 13.92
CA ARG A 331 2.44 -21.23 12.89
C ARG A 331 3.18 -20.96 11.57
N HIS A 332 3.65 -19.75 11.33
CA HIS A 332 4.38 -19.35 10.13
C HIS A 332 5.88 -19.20 10.38
N LEU A 333 6.32 -19.33 11.62
CA LEU A 333 7.70 -19.05 12.05
C LEU A 333 8.48 -20.32 12.38
N THR A 334 7.81 -21.47 12.29
CA THR A 334 8.39 -22.81 12.50
C THR A 334 9.05 -23.36 11.24
#